data_dd5741557e4b3c2483afcdc1df119a32
#
_entry.id   dd5741557e4b3c2483afcdc1df119a32
#
_cell.length_a   1.000
_cell.length_b   1.000
_cell.length_c   1.000
_cell.angle_alpha   90.00
_cell.angle_beta   90.00
_cell.angle_gamma   90.00
#
_symmetry.space_group_name_H-M   'P 1'
#
loop_
_entity.id
_entity.type
_entity.pdbx_description
1 polymer ?
#
loop_
_entity_poly.entity_id
_entity_poly.type
_entity_poly.pdbx_seq_one_letter_code
_entity_poly.pdbx_strand_id
1 'polypeptide(L)'
;MRRSIFIIIGLVALFACKREDPLAPFRDESKFVIPPTGNSITVMTYNIFGASGKADLDSIAAVINSEAPDFVMIQEVDSCTPRSGRTVHQAKVLAEKTGMKYCYQVAWDRGKDVDDIPDEKNRGGGFGDAVLSRYEFTDSVKVKIGPDPTVGGQDRAVVLIKVNVEGKDLWVGTTHLDHVKNDASRIFQARAIKPILESLDAPYVFGGDFNDEPGSKTIEIMSQYTTFAYRSATQYTYPSNMYPHYDKQLLDYITYYPRDYFVERGYNVLHTVKASDHMPVVAVLNMDY
;
A
#
# COMPACT_ATOMS: atom_id res chain seq x y z
N MET A 1 66.12 -43.81 6.51
CA MET A 1 64.94 -43.31 7.26
C MET A 1 64.44 -42.04 6.58
N ARG A 2 63.36 -42.13 5.80
CA ARG A 2 62.72 -40.98 5.17
C ARG A 2 61.52 -40.61 6.05
N ARG A 3 61.49 -39.39 6.59
CA ARG A 3 60.36 -38.81 7.33
C ARG A 3 59.46 -38.12 6.32
N SER A 4 58.24 -38.63 6.15
CA SER A 4 57.17 -37.99 5.40
C SER A 4 56.50 -36.95 6.26
N ILE A 5 56.49 -35.70 5.82
CA ILE A 5 55.78 -34.59 6.44
C ILE A 5 54.38 -34.55 5.80
N PHE A 6 53.33 -34.81 6.57
CA PHE A 6 51.96 -34.61 6.14
C PHE A 6 51.60 -33.14 6.42
N ILE A 7 51.36 -32.38 5.35
CA ILE A 7 50.78 -31.03 5.45
C ILE A 7 49.27 -31.20 5.45
N ILE A 8 48.65 -30.90 6.61
CA ILE A 8 47.19 -30.79 6.69
C ILE A 8 46.81 -29.39 6.25
N ILE A 9 46.22 -29.30 5.04
CA ILE A 9 45.59 -28.07 4.54
C ILE A 9 44.22 -28.01 5.17
N GLY A 10 44.10 -27.18 6.21
CA GLY A 10 42.82 -26.83 6.81
C GLY A 10 41.96 -25.99 5.85
N LEU A 11 40.90 -26.57 5.34
CA LEU A 11 39.90 -25.88 4.55
C LEU A 11 39.07 -25.00 5.50
N VAL A 12 39.37 -23.70 5.56
CA VAL A 12 38.52 -22.73 6.26
C VAL A 12 37.32 -22.49 5.38
N ALA A 13 36.20 -23.14 5.67
CA ALA A 13 34.91 -22.82 5.08
C ALA A 13 34.47 -21.46 5.62
N LEU A 14 34.62 -20.43 4.82
CA LEU A 14 33.98 -19.15 5.02
C LEU A 14 32.47 -19.34 4.85
N PHE A 15 31.77 -19.56 5.95
CA PHE A 15 30.33 -19.36 5.98
C PHE A 15 30.07 -17.86 5.81
N ALA A 16 29.91 -17.44 4.56
CA ALA A 16 29.23 -16.17 4.28
C ALA A 16 27.79 -16.33 4.78
N CYS A 17 27.49 -15.77 5.94
CA CYS A 17 26.11 -15.51 6.32
C CYS A 17 25.50 -14.61 5.23
N LYS A 18 24.86 -15.22 4.24
CA LYS A 18 23.92 -14.49 3.40
C LYS A 18 22.84 -14.02 4.38
N ARG A 19 22.77 -12.71 4.64
CA ARG A 19 21.56 -12.10 5.17
C ARG A 19 20.47 -12.52 4.19
N GLU A 20 19.54 -13.34 4.66
CA GLU A 20 18.33 -13.58 3.91
C GLU A 20 17.64 -12.22 3.78
N ASP A 21 17.38 -11.81 2.54
CA ASP A 21 16.58 -10.64 2.25
C ASP A 21 15.18 -10.89 2.86
N PRO A 22 14.73 -10.13 3.86
CA PRO A 22 13.41 -10.33 4.45
C PRO A 22 12.29 -10.12 3.42
N LEU A 23 12.61 -9.55 2.26
CA LEU A 23 11.74 -9.37 1.12
C LEU A 23 12.06 -10.36 -0.01
N ALA A 24 12.86 -11.41 0.25
CA ALA A 24 13.25 -12.39 -0.76
C ALA A 24 12.01 -12.93 -1.49
N PRO A 25 12.01 -12.89 -2.83
CA PRO A 25 10.83 -13.21 -3.63
C PRO A 25 10.40 -14.65 -3.39
N PHE A 26 9.12 -14.85 -3.22
CA PHE A 26 8.53 -16.17 -3.27
C PHE A 26 8.71 -16.73 -4.69
N ARG A 27 9.02 -18.01 -4.75
CA ARG A 27 9.49 -18.67 -5.96
C ARG A 27 8.43 -18.77 -7.05
N ASP A 28 8.87 -18.57 -8.29
CA ASP A 28 8.26 -18.97 -9.56
C ASP A 28 6.87 -18.36 -9.89
N GLU A 29 6.90 -17.27 -10.63
CA GLU A 29 5.76 -16.47 -11.09
C GLU A 29 4.76 -17.24 -12.00
N SER A 30 5.12 -18.40 -12.51
CA SER A 30 4.34 -19.09 -13.56
C SER A 30 3.26 -20.06 -13.05
N LYS A 31 3.08 -20.27 -11.74
CA LYS A 31 2.32 -21.42 -11.21
C LYS A 31 1.16 -21.15 -10.28
N PHE A 32 0.80 -19.90 -9.98
CA PHE A 32 -0.23 -19.64 -8.96
C PHE A 32 -1.46 -18.91 -9.48
N VAL A 33 -2.24 -19.59 -10.33
CA VAL A 33 -3.67 -19.35 -10.41
C VAL A 33 -4.36 -20.55 -9.76
N ILE A 34 -4.43 -20.55 -8.43
CA ILE A 34 -5.31 -21.48 -7.71
C ILE A 34 -6.66 -20.76 -7.61
N PRO A 35 -7.77 -21.39 -8.04
CA PRO A 35 -9.09 -20.77 -7.87
C PRO A 35 -9.32 -20.40 -6.41
N PRO A 36 -9.90 -19.22 -6.11
CA PRO A 36 -10.20 -18.83 -4.75
C PRO A 36 -11.09 -19.89 -4.11
N THR A 37 -10.69 -20.39 -2.95
CA THR A 37 -11.55 -21.17 -2.05
C THR A 37 -12.46 -20.20 -1.29
N GLY A 38 -13.55 -20.61 -0.70
CA GLY A 38 -14.52 -19.74 -0.03
C GLY A 38 -13.97 -18.83 1.09
N ASN A 39 -12.69 -18.98 1.46
CA ASN A 39 -11.98 -18.15 2.44
C ASN A 39 -10.99 -17.17 1.80
N SER A 40 -11.05 -16.94 0.49
CA SER A 40 -10.15 -16.02 -0.21
C SER A 40 -10.72 -14.62 -0.24
N ILE A 41 -9.85 -13.64 -0.06
CA ILE A 41 -10.14 -12.23 -0.31
C ILE A 41 -9.22 -11.70 -1.42
N THR A 42 -9.76 -10.83 -2.25
CA THR A 42 -9.01 -10.08 -3.25
C THR A 42 -8.87 -8.64 -2.79
N VAL A 43 -7.64 -8.18 -2.65
CA VAL A 43 -7.32 -6.83 -2.17
C VAL A 43 -6.57 -6.07 -3.25
N MET A 44 -6.96 -4.82 -3.48
CA MET A 44 -6.28 -3.90 -4.41
C MET A 44 -5.73 -2.71 -3.63
N THR A 45 -4.52 -2.24 -3.97
CA THR A 45 -4.09 -0.88 -3.63
C THR A 45 -3.93 -0.05 -4.89
N TYR A 46 -4.35 1.22 -4.84
CA TYR A 46 -4.35 2.08 -6.01
C TYR A 46 -4.25 3.57 -5.63
N ASN A 47 -3.09 4.18 -5.87
CA ASN A 47 -2.96 5.63 -5.88
C ASN A 47 -3.67 6.17 -7.13
N ILE A 48 -4.70 7.00 -6.97
CA ILE A 48 -5.57 7.47 -8.06
C ILE A 48 -5.20 8.85 -8.61
N PHE A 49 -4.07 9.41 -8.19
CA PHE A 49 -3.59 10.72 -8.65
C PHE A 49 -4.62 11.85 -8.48
N GLY A 50 -5.46 11.79 -7.46
CA GLY A 50 -6.55 12.72 -7.24
C GLY A 50 -7.57 12.77 -8.37
N ALA A 51 -7.63 11.75 -9.23
CA ALA A 51 -8.41 11.72 -10.48
C ALA A 51 -8.21 13.04 -11.27
N SER A 52 -6.96 13.48 -11.44
CA SER A 52 -6.59 14.75 -12.04
C SER A 52 -5.81 14.57 -13.34
N GLY A 53 -5.72 15.63 -14.13
CA GLY A 53 -5.00 15.60 -15.39
C GLY A 53 -5.65 14.67 -16.42
N LYS A 54 -5.03 13.52 -16.69
CA LYS A 54 -5.55 12.47 -17.59
C LYS A 54 -6.31 11.37 -16.83
N ALA A 55 -6.28 11.39 -15.50
CA ALA A 55 -7.03 10.46 -14.67
C ALA A 55 -8.48 10.94 -14.53
N ASP A 56 -9.43 10.02 -14.46
CA ASP A 56 -10.83 10.30 -14.23
C ASP A 56 -11.49 9.16 -13.43
N LEU A 57 -12.54 9.50 -12.67
CA LEU A 57 -13.22 8.55 -11.79
C LEU A 57 -13.92 7.40 -12.53
N ASP A 58 -14.34 7.60 -13.78
CA ASP A 58 -14.98 6.55 -14.57
C ASP A 58 -13.97 5.49 -14.98
N SER A 59 -12.83 5.90 -15.47
CA SER A 59 -11.71 5.01 -15.82
C SER A 59 -11.18 4.26 -14.58
N ILE A 60 -11.04 4.94 -13.44
CA ILE A 60 -10.63 4.32 -12.18
C ILE A 60 -11.65 3.27 -11.71
N ALA A 61 -12.95 3.62 -11.74
CA ALA A 61 -14.03 2.70 -11.39
C ALA A 61 -14.09 1.49 -12.34
N ALA A 62 -13.84 1.70 -13.64
CA ALA A 62 -13.79 0.62 -14.61
C ALA A 62 -12.66 -0.38 -14.30
N VAL A 63 -11.47 0.10 -13.89
CA VAL A 63 -10.37 -0.76 -13.44
C VAL A 63 -10.77 -1.55 -12.20
N ILE A 64 -11.35 -0.91 -11.18
CA ILE A 64 -11.81 -1.59 -9.96
C ILE A 64 -12.86 -2.65 -10.29
N ASN A 65 -13.83 -2.32 -11.15
CA ASN A 65 -14.88 -3.27 -11.54
C ASN A 65 -14.35 -4.45 -12.35
N SER A 66 -13.32 -4.25 -13.20
CA SER A 66 -12.74 -5.35 -13.99
C SER A 66 -12.02 -6.38 -13.13
N GLU A 67 -11.35 -5.94 -12.08
CA GLU A 67 -10.63 -6.82 -11.14
C GLU A 67 -11.56 -7.36 -10.05
N ALA A 68 -12.70 -6.71 -9.83
CA ALA A 68 -13.74 -7.07 -8.86
C ALA A 68 -13.20 -7.40 -7.45
N PRO A 69 -12.29 -6.60 -6.86
CA PRO A 69 -11.72 -6.88 -5.55
C PRO A 69 -12.77 -6.79 -4.43
N ASP A 70 -12.52 -7.47 -3.32
CA ASP A 70 -13.31 -7.35 -2.10
C ASP A 70 -13.04 -6.04 -1.38
N PHE A 71 -11.79 -5.57 -1.45
CA PHE A 71 -11.32 -4.33 -0.82
C PHE A 71 -10.41 -3.54 -1.76
N VAL A 72 -10.57 -2.21 -1.72
CA VAL A 72 -9.66 -1.29 -2.44
C VAL A 72 -9.11 -0.27 -1.45
N MET A 73 -7.81 -0.25 -1.31
CA MET A 73 -7.03 0.74 -0.58
C MET A 73 -6.65 1.86 -1.55
N ILE A 74 -7.19 3.06 -1.37
CA ILE A 74 -7.05 4.15 -2.34
C ILE A 74 -6.29 5.30 -1.69
N GLN A 75 -5.28 5.81 -2.40
CA GLN A 75 -4.48 6.96 -2.01
C GLN A 75 -4.77 8.13 -2.95
N GLU A 76 -4.42 9.33 -2.52
CA GLU A 76 -4.64 10.59 -3.23
C GLU A 76 -6.12 10.89 -3.53
N VAL A 77 -6.97 10.75 -2.54
CA VAL A 77 -8.41 10.96 -2.68
C VAL A 77 -8.78 12.39 -2.32
N ASP A 78 -9.34 13.12 -3.27
CA ASP A 78 -9.90 14.45 -3.03
C ASP A 78 -11.33 14.38 -2.48
N SER A 79 -11.60 15.22 -1.51
CA SER A 79 -12.94 15.47 -0.98
C SER A 79 -13.28 16.95 -1.10
N CYS A 80 -14.16 17.30 -2.04
CA CYS A 80 -14.66 18.67 -2.22
C CYS A 80 -13.55 19.72 -2.48
N THR A 81 -12.44 19.31 -3.07
CA THR A 81 -11.35 20.23 -3.44
C THR A 81 -11.71 21.03 -4.70
N PRO A 82 -11.08 22.17 -4.97
CA PRO A 82 -11.29 22.90 -6.21
C PRO A 82 -11.04 22.06 -7.47
N ARG A 83 -9.99 21.23 -7.48
CA ARG A 83 -9.66 20.38 -8.64
C ARG A 83 -10.66 19.23 -8.86
N SER A 84 -11.29 18.73 -7.79
CA SER A 84 -12.32 17.70 -7.86
C SER A 84 -13.74 18.27 -8.09
N GLY A 85 -13.90 19.60 -8.22
CA GLY A 85 -15.18 20.26 -8.50
C GLY A 85 -15.94 20.70 -7.24
N ARG A 86 -15.28 20.93 -6.09
CA ARG A 86 -15.81 21.52 -4.82
C ARG A 86 -16.98 20.76 -4.16
N THR A 87 -17.73 19.99 -4.88
CA THR A 87 -18.86 19.20 -4.39
C THR A 87 -18.64 17.69 -4.50
N VAL A 88 -17.55 17.30 -5.16
CA VAL A 88 -17.23 15.90 -5.44
C VAL A 88 -16.38 15.33 -4.31
N HIS A 89 -16.90 14.31 -3.65
CA HIS A 89 -16.16 13.46 -2.73
C HIS A 89 -15.78 12.19 -3.49
N GLN A 90 -14.53 12.08 -3.94
CA GLN A 90 -14.10 11.04 -4.87
C GLN A 90 -14.31 9.62 -4.33
N ALA A 91 -14.01 9.36 -3.04
CA ALA A 91 -14.26 8.04 -2.45
C ALA A 91 -15.75 7.67 -2.49
N LYS A 92 -16.66 8.64 -2.24
CA LYS A 92 -18.10 8.41 -2.34
C LYS A 92 -18.52 8.06 -3.77
N VAL A 93 -18.05 8.82 -4.75
CA VAL A 93 -18.35 8.59 -6.18
C VAL A 93 -17.83 7.22 -6.63
N LEU A 94 -16.60 6.84 -6.24
CA LEU A 94 -16.06 5.52 -6.55
C LEU A 94 -16.86 4.41 -5.88
N ALA A 95 -17.24 4.57 -4.62
CA ALA A 95 -18.10 3.61 -3.92
C ALA A 95 -19.44 3.40 -4.64
N GLU A 96 -20.10 4.49 -5.09
CA GLU A 96 -21.34 4.42 -5.87
C GLU A 96 -21.15 3.70 -7.21
N LYS A 97 -20.06 4.01 -7.94
CA LYS A 97 -19.75 3.40 -9.26
C LYS A 97 -19.35 1.93 -9.18
N THR A 98 -18.85 1.48 -8.04
CA THR A 98 -18.37 0.10 -7.84
C THR A 98 -19.31 -0.74 -6.98
N GLY A 99 -20.39 -0.14 -6.45
CA GLY A 99 -21.32 -0.81 -5.54
C GLY A 99 -20.70 -1.17 -4.19
N MET A 100 -19.65 -0.46 -3.78
CA MET A 100 -18.93 -0.69 -2.52
C MET A 100 -19.31 0.36 -1.46
N LYS A 101 -18.94 0.11 -0.21
CA LYS A 101 -18.95 1.08 0.89
C LYS A 101 -17.60 1.77 0.94
N TYR A 102 -17.50 2.92 1.63
CA TYR A 102 -16.23 3.60 1.78
C TYR A 102 -16.02 4.14 3.19
N CYS A 103 -14.76 4.18 3.59
CA CYS A 103 -14.28 4.91 4.75
C CYS A 103 -13.13 5.81 4.31
N TYR A 104 -13.20 7.10 4.63
CA TYR A 104 -12.23 8.12 4.20
C TYR A 104 -11.64 8.82 5.41
N GLN A 105 -10.34 9.11 5.34
CA GLN A 105 -9.62 9.96 6.29
C GLN A 105 -8.86 11.05 5.54
N VAL A 106 -9.07 12.30 5.96
CA VAL A 106 -8.29 13.42 5.47
C VAL A 106 -6.88 13.39 6.06
N ALA A 107 -5.90 13.49 5.20
CA ALA A 107 -4.50 13.73 5.56
C ALA A 107 -4.25 15.23 5.67
N TRP A 108 -4.58 15.96 4.64
CA TRP A 108 -4.36 17.39 4.52
C TRP A 108 -5.66 18.14 4.22
N ASP A 109 -6.00 19.08 5.11
CA ASP A 109 -7.18 19.94 4.99
C ASP A 109 -6.78 21.21 4.21
N ARG A 110 -7.16 21.26 2.94
CA ARG A 110 -6.85 22.38 2.04
C ARG A 110 -7.54 23.70 2.43
N GLY A 111 -8.40 23.67 3.42
CA GLY A 111 -9.03 24.86 3.99
C GLY A 111 -8.32 25.40 5.23
N LYS A 112 -7.57 24.52 5.94
CA LYS A 112 -6.87 24.84 7.21
C LYS A 112 -5.37 24.92 7.03
N ASP A 113 -4.80 23.98 6.26
CA ASP A 113 -3.36 23.91 5.97
C ASP A 113 -3.03 24.84 4.79
N VAL A 114 -3.30 26.15 5.00
CA VAL A 114 -3.32 27.16 3.92
C VAL A 114 -1.95 27.72 3.52
N ASP A 115 -0.95 27.54 4.35
CA ASP A 115 0.39 28.12 4.10
C ASP A 115 1.06 27.50 2.85
N ASP A 116 0.75 26.25 2.56
CA ASP A 116 1.24 25.53 1.37
C ASP A 116 0.39 25.78 0.11
N ILE A 117 -0.73 26.53 0.21
CA ILE A 117 -1.59 26.85 -0.93
C ILE A 117 -1.70 28.38 -1.08
N PRO A 118 -0.78 29.01 -1.82
CA PRO A 118 -0.76 30.45 -1.96
C PRO A 118 -1.95 31.03 -2.74
N ASP A 119 -2.59 30.23 -3.61
CA ASP A 119 -3.74 30.67 -4.39
C ASP A 119 -5.06 30.34 -3.69
N GLU A 120 -5.79 31.36 -3.27
CA GLU A 120 -7.10 31.24 -2.61
C GLU A 120 -8.11 30.44 -3.43
N LYS A 121 -8.02 30.45 -4.77
CA LYS A 121 -8.88 29.67 -5.66
C LYS A 121 -8.66 28.16 -5.53
N ASN A 122 -7.50 27.74 -5.06
CA ASN A 122 -7.12 26.35 -4.85
C ASN A 122 -7.36 25.87 -3.42
N ARG A 123 -7.86 26.73 -2.53
CA ARG A 123 -8.18 26.40 -1.13
C ARG A 123 -9.53 25.69 -1.01
N GLY A 124 -9.64 24.87 0.01
CA GLY A 124 -10.87 24.19 0.45
C GLY A 124 -10.92 22.71 0.09
N GLY A 125 -11.69 21.98 0.87
CA GLY A 125 -11.77 20.53 0.79
C GLY A 125 -10.60 19.80 1.44
N GLY A 126 -10.57 18.48 1.33
CA GLY A 126 -9.57 17.62 1.92
C GLY A 126 -8.90 16.72 0.88
N PHE A 127 -7.66 16.36 1.17
CA PHE A 127 -6.90 15.36 0.45
C PHE A 127 -6.48 14.27 1.43
N GLY A 128 -6.65 13.00 1.06
CA GLY A 128 -6.37 11.90 1.97
C GLY A 128 -6.51 10.54 1.32
N ASP A 129 -6.86 9.55 2.14
CA ASP A 129 -6.88 8.16 1.75
C ASP A 129 -8.24 7.52 2.09
N ALA A 130 -8.60 6.45 1.38
CA ALA A 130 -9.85 5.75 1.61
C ALA A 130 -9.70 4.23 1.46
N VAL A 131 -10.56 3.49 2.15
CA VAL A 131 -10.79 2.07 1.90
C VAL A 131 -12.19 1.91 1.34
N LEU A 132 -12.31 1.21 0.20
CA LEU A 132 -13.59 0.71 -0.29
C LEU A 132 -13.74 -0.77 0.09
N SER A 133 -14.97 -1.20 0.38
CA SER A 133 -15.28 -2.56 0.80
C SER A 133 -16.60 -3.06 0.21
N ARG A 134 -16.63 -4.32 -0.22
CA ARG A 134 -17.88 -5.01 -0.53
C ARG A 134 -18.64 -5.42 0.72
N TYR A 135 -17.93 -5.58 1.84
CA TYR A 135 -18.51 -5.93 3.14
C TYR A 135 -18.93 -4.70 3.91
N GLU A 136 -19.94 -4.83 4.78
CA GLU A 136 -20.23 -3.82 5.80
C GLU A 136 -19.08 -3.83 6.81
N PHE A 137 -18.68 -2.66 7.27
CA PHE A 137 -17.68 -2.55 8.33
C PHE A 137 -18.34 -2.28 9.69
N THR A 138 -17.82 -2.97 10.70
CA THR A 138 -18.33 -2.94 12.08
C THR A 138 -17.60 -1.90 12.93
N ASP A 139 -16.38 -1.53 12.52
CA ASP A 139 -15.57 -0.53 13.21
C ASP A 139 -14.62 0.18 12.22
N SER A 140 -14.01 1.28 12.64
CA SER A 140 -13.01 2.00 11.84
C SER A 140 -12.01 2.75 12.71
N VAL A 141 -10.75 2.78 12.24
CA VAL A 141 -9.67 3.61 12.80
C VAL A 141 -9.31 4.69 11.79
N LYS A 142 -9.24 5.94 12.23
CA LYS A 142 -8.90 7.10 11.40
C LYS A 142 -7.92 7.97 12.16
N VAL A 143 -6.69 8.02 11.66
CA VAL A 143 -5.60 8.76 12.32
C VAL A 143 -4.89 9.64 11.30
N LYS A 144 -4.60 10.88 11.70
CA LYS A 144 -3.70 11.77 10.98
C LYS A 144 -2.30 11.57 11.56
N ILE A 145 -1.30 11.35 10.72
CA ILE A 145 0.10 11.22 11.11
C ILE A 145 0.90 12.35 10.51
N GLY A 146 1.63 13.07 11.35
CA GLY A 146 2.48 14.19 10.92
C GLY A 146 3.79 13.72 10.28
N PRO A 147 4.52 14.66 9.65
CA PRO A 147 5.89 14.46 9.25
C PRO A 147 6.85 14.47 10.46
N ASP A 148 8.13 14.17 10.22
CA ASP A 148 9.16 14.40 11.21
C ASP A 148 9.26 15.90 11.53
N PRO A 149 9.10 16.31 12.80
CA PRO A 149 9.06 17.73 13.16
C PRO A 149 10.40 18.47 12.96
N THR A 150 11.49 17.74 12.75
CA THR A 150 12.82 18.34 12.53
C THR A 150 13.12 18.69 11.08
N VAL A 151 12.46 18.01 10.14
CA VAL A 151 12.70 18.23 8.70
C VAL A 151 11.44 18.72 7.97
N GLY A 152 10.27 18.61 8.60
CA GLY A 152 9.00 18.94 7.97
C GLY A 152 8.57 17.90 6.92
N GLY A 153 7.51 18.21 6.21
CA GLY A 153 6.90 17.36 5.19
C GLY A 153 5.39 17.49 5.22
N GLN A 154 4.67 16.50 4.74
CA GLN A 154 3.22 16.52 4.67
C GLN A 154 2.59 15.62 5.72
N ASP A 155 1.48 16.10 6.28
CA ASP A 155 0.57 15.24 7.03
C ASP A 155 0.03 14.12 6.14
N ARG A 156 -0.09 12.93 6.71
CA ARG A 156 -0.60 11.73 6.07
C ARG A 156 -1.73 11.11 6.88
N ALA A 157 -2.44 10.19 6.30
CA ALA A 157 -3.54 9.51 6.96
C ALA A 157 -3.30 8.01 7.09
N VAL A 158 -3.85 7.44 8.15
CA VAL A 158 -4.11 6.01 8.27
C VAL A 158 -5.62 5.85 8.39
N VAL A 159 -6.19 5.03 7.54
CA VAL A 159 -7.60 4.63 7.61
C VAL A 159 -7.70 3.13 7.57
N LEU A 160 -8.40 2.55 8.55
CA LEU A 160 -8.70 1.12 8.62
C LEU A 160 -10.20 0.93 8.85
N ILE A 161 -10.71 -0.16 8.32
CA ILE A 161 -12.06 -0.66 8.60
C ILE A 161 -11.97 -2.07 9.16
N LYS A 162 -12.84 -2.41 10.11
CA LYS A 162 -13.05 -3.76 10.58
C LYS A 162 -14.26 -4.35 9.86
N VAL A 163 -14.11 -5.52 9.31
CA VAL A 163 -15.17 -6.25 8.61
C VAL A 163 -15.29 -7.66 9.16
N ASN A 164 -16.43 -8.30 8.89
CA ASN A 164 -16.57 -9.72 9.11
C ASN A 164 -16.69 -10.42 7.76
N VAL A 165 -15.71 -11.27 7.45
CA VAL A 165 -15.67 -12.06 6.23
C VAL A 165 -15.96 -13.51 6.61
N GLU A 166 -17.16 -14.01 6.28
CA GLU A 166 -17.59 -15.40 6.56
C GLU A 166 -17.37 -15.85 8.00
N GLY A 167 -17.69 -14.97 8.95
CA GLY A 167 -17.56 -15.24 10.38
C GLY A 167 -16.20 -14.88 11.00
N LYS A 168 -15.26 -14.35 10.21
CA LYS A 168 -13.92 -13.97 10.65
C LYS A 168 -13.76 -12.46 10.63
N ASP A 169 -13.34 -11.91 11.74
CA ASP A 169 -12.98 -10.49 11.81
C ASP A 169 -11.65 -10.22 11.12
N LEU A 170 -11.63 -9.16 10.32
CA LEU A 170 -10.48 -8.71 9.55
C LEU A 170 -10.41 -7.19 9.56
N TRP A 171 -9.23 -6.62 9.78
CA TRP A 171 -8.97 -5.23 9.51
C TRP A 171 -8.37 -5.03 8.11
N VAL A 172 -8.85 -4.05 7.39
CA VAL A 172 -8.28 -3.63 6.10
C VAL A 172 -8.02 -2.14 6.12
N GLY A 173 -6.81 -1.74 5.79
CA GLY A 173 -6.44 -0.33 5.90
C GLY A 173 -5.38 0.14 4.93
N THR A 174 -5.24 1.47 4.83
CA THR A 174 -4.32 2.11 3.92
C THR A 174 -3.63 3.33 4.52
N THR A 175 -2.52 3.69 3.91
CA THR A 175 -1.79 4.95 4.11
C THR A 175 -1.12 5.39 2.82
N HIS A 176 -0.74 6.66 2.75
CA HIS A 176 0.15 7.22 1.75
C HIS A 176 1.26 7.97 2.49
N LEU A 177 2.50 7.44 2.47
CA LEU A 177 3.63 8.05 3.16
C LEU A 177 4.16 9.27 2.42
N ASP A 178 4.96 10.08 3.11
CA ASP A 178 5.48 11.33 2.54
C ASP A 178 6.40 11.06 1.33
N HIS A 179 6.31 11.90 0.32
CA HIS A 179 7.06 11.80 -0.94
C HIS A 179 8.30 12.68 -1.00
N VAL A 180 8.55 13.50 0.04
CA VAL A 180 9.70 14.42 0.01
C VAL A 180 11.02 13.66 -0.13
N LYS A 181 12.00 14.29 -0.77
CA LYS A 181 13.30 13.67 -1.09
C LYS A 181 14.04 13.14 0.14
N ASN A 182 13.91 13.83 1.28
CA ASN A 182 14.44 13.35 2.55
C ASN A 182 13.52 12.28 3.13
N ASP A 183 14.04 11.09 3.43
CA ASP A 183 13.28 9.93 3.92
C ASP A 183 12.90 10.02 5.42
N ALA A 184 13.39 11.03 6.15
CA ALA A 184 13.17 11.13 7.60
C ALA A 184 11.69 11.16 7.97
N SER A 185 10.85 11.90 7.21
CA SER A 185 9.40 11.93 7.45
C SER A 185 8.74 10.58 7.14
N ARG A 186 9.13 9.87 6.07
CA ARG A 186 8.63 8.52 5.81
C ARG A 186 9.00 7.54 6.93
N ILE A 187 10.24 7.60 7.38
CA ILE A 187 10.75 6.80 8.52
C ILE A 187 9.95 7.10 9.80
N PHE A 188 9.70 8.38 10.08
CA PHE A 188 8.91 8.82 11.22
C PHE A 188 7.48 8.28 11.13
N GLN A 189 6.84 8.43 9.98
CA GLN A 189 5.48 7.96 9.72
C GLN A 189 5.38 6.43 9.79
N ALA A 190 6.34 5.69 9.23
CA ALA A 190 6.39 4.23 9.35
C ALA A 190 6.46 3.76 10.81
N ARG A 191 7.23 4.47 11.66
CA ARG A 191 7.27 4.19 13.10
C ARG A 191 5.96 4.53 13.81
N ALA A 192 5.28 5.62 13.39
CA ALA A 192 4.01 6.04 13.97
C ALA A 192 2.86 5.07 13.63
N ILE A 193 2.91 4.38 12.50
CA ILE A 193 1.93 3.38 12.08
C ILE A 193 2.01 2.11 12.94
N LYS A 194 3.22 1.71 13.37
CA LYS A 194 3.44 0.48 14.13
C LYS A 194 2.46 0.30 15.32
N PRO A 195 2.39 1.22 16.29
CA PRO A 195 1.50 1.06 17.44
C PRO A 195 0.00 1.04 17.05
N ILE A 196 -0.38 1.67 15.93
CA ILE A 196 -1.75 1.63 15.42
C ILE A 196 -2.09 0.20 15.00
N LEU A 197 -1.25 -0.44 14.18
CA LEU A 197 -1.48 -1.80 13.70
C LEU A 197 -1.33 -2.83 14.83
N GLU A 198 -0.40 -2.65 15.76
CA GLU A 198 -0.24 -3.55 16.92
C GLU A 198 -1.40 -3.48 17.92
N SER A 199 -2.21 -2.42 17.90
CA SER A 199 -3.40 -2.28 18.75
C SER A 199 -4.64 -2.98 18.21
N LEU A 200 -4.61 -3.51 16.99
CA LEU A 200 -5.75 -4.15 16.36
C LEU A 200 -6.04 -5.52 17.01
N ASP A 201 -7.32 -5.81 17.19
CA ASP A 201 -7.83 -7.01 17.88
C ASP A 201 -8.12 -8.21 16.94
N ALA A 202 -7.75 -8.08 15.66
CA ALA A 202 -7.92 -9.12 14.64
C ALA A 202 -6.79 -9.06 13.61
N PRO A 203 -6.61 -10.10 12.78
CA PRO A 203 -5.70 -10.06 11.63
C PRO A 203 -5.95 -8.84 10.74
N TYR A 204 -4.92 -8.40 10.03
CA TYR A 204 -5.08 -7.25 9.14
C TYR A 204 -4.40 -7.42 7.79
N VAL A 205 -4.97 -6.74 6.78
CA VAL A 205 -4.33 -6.40 5.52
C VAL A 205 -4.17 -4.89 5.48
N PHE A 206 -2.96 -4.43 5.20
CA PHE A 206 -2.60 -3.02 5.18
C PHE A 206 -1.75 -2.73 3.97
N GLY A 207 -1.95 -1.60 3.31
CA GLY A 207 -1.17 -1.29 2.13
C GLY A 207 -1.28 0.18 1.75
N GLY A 208 -0.77 0.50 0.57
CA GLY A 208 -0.81 1.85 0.04
C GLY A 208 0.45 2.22 -0.69
N ASP A 209 0.59 3.50 -0.97
CA ASP A 209 1.78 4.12 -1.53
C ASP A 209 2.74 4.48 -0.38
N PHE A 210 3.81 3.68 -0.25
CA PHE A 210 4.80 3.93 0.80
C PHE A 210 5.91 4.89 0.37
N ASN A 211 5.88 5.36 -0.89
CA ASN A 211 6.82 6.33 -1.46
C ASN A 211 8.30 5.96 -1.23
N ASP A 212 8.59 4.67 -1.11
CA ASP A 212 9.94 4.17 -0.89
C ASP A 212 10.12 2.78 -1.50
N GLU A 213 11.33 2.48 -1.96
CA GLU A 213 11.64 1.24 -2.66
C GLU A 213 12.06 0.11 -1.71
N PRO A 214 12.00 -1.17 -2.15
CA PRO A 214 12.54 -2.30 -1.39
C PRO A 214 13.99 -2.06 -1.00
N GLY A 215 14.32 -2.37 0.28
CA GLY A 215 15.65 -2.16 0.84
C GLY A 215 15.86 -0.78 1.48
N SER A 216 14.92 0.16 1.34
CA SER A 216 14.95 1.42 2.08
C SER A 216 14.72 1.23 3.58
N LYS A 217 15.11 2.24 4.36
CA LYS A 217 14.90 2.21 5.82
C LYS A 217 13.43 2.20 6.22
N THR A 218 12.58 2.85 5.45
CA THR A 218 11.13 2.85 5.63
C THR A 218 10.57 1.44 5.52
N ILE A 219 10.90 0.73 4.43
CA ILE A 219 10.42 -0.64 4.19
C ILE A 219 11.02 -1.63 5.20
N GLU A 220 12.29 -1.45 5.60
CA GLU A 220 12.91 -2.23 6.68
C GLU A 220 12.14 -2.09 8.01
N ILE A 221 11.72 -0.87 8.37
CA ILE A 221 10.94 -0.64 9.60
C ILE A 221 9.56 -1.30 9.49
N MET A 222 8.87 -1.12 8.37
CA MET A 222 7.56 -1.72 8.19
C MET A 222 7.61 -3.25 8.21
N SER A 223 8.66 -3.87 7.66
CA SER A 223 8.84 -5.32 7.69
C SER A 223 9.01 -5.93 9.10
N GLN A 224 9.23 -5.10 10.12
CA GLN A 224 9.31 -5.56 11.51
C GLN A 224 7.94 -5.90 12.11
N TYR A 225 6.85 -5.39 11.54
CA TYR A 225 5.51 -5.55 12.09
C TYR A 225 4.45 -5.97 11.06
N THR A 226 4.83 -6.16 9.79
CA THR A 226 3.93 -6.67 8.75
C THR A 226 4.70 -7.52 7.72
N THR A 227 4.00 -8.38 7.01
CA THR A 227 4.54 -9.22 5.93
C THR A 227 4.14 -8.63 4.58
N PHE A 228 5.08 -8.43 3.69
CA PHE A 228 4.84 -7.88 2.36
C PHE A 228 4.38 -8.97 1.38
N ALA A 229 3.25 -8.74 0.71
CA ALA A 229 2.85 -9.47 -0.49
C ALA A 229 3.65 -8.91 -1.67
N TYR A 230 4.79 -9.51 -1.96
CA TYR A 230 5.75 -8.97 -2.92
C TYR A 230 6.44 -10.12 -3.68
N ARG A 231 6.54 -10.02 -5.01
CA ARG A 231 7.00 -11.12 -5.86
C ARG A 231 8.40 -10.94 -6.43
N SER A 232 8.76 -9.74 -6.83
CA SER A 232 10.00 -9.52 -7.56
C SER A 232 10.47 -8.06 -7.47
N ALA A 233 11.77 -7.86 -7.25
CA ALA A 233 12.39 -6.54 -7.29
C ALA A 233 12.34 -5.87 -8.68
N THR A 234 11.97 -6.61 -9.72
CA THR A 234 11.81 -6.07 -11.08
C THR A 234 10.42 -5.50 -11.35
N GLN A 235 9.45 -5.78 -10.48
CA GLN A 235 8.13 -5.17 -10.57
C GLN A 235 8.23 -3.70 -10.17
N TYR A 236 7.45 -2.86 -10.82
CA TYR A 236 7.33 -1.45 -10.51
C TYR A 236 5.88 -1.03 -10.58
N THR A 237 5.49 -0.06 -9.76
CA THR A 237 4.13 0.45 -9.67
C THR A 237 4.02 1.90 -10.11
N TYR A 238 5.16 2.58 -10.25
CA TYR A 238 5.29 3.93 -10.77
C TYR A 238 6.46 4.01 -11.76
N PRO A 239 6.40 4.78 -12.84
CA PRO A 239 5.18 5.41 -13.35
C PRO A 239 4.36 4.41 -14.18
N SER A 240 3.07 4.68 -14.32
CA SER A 240 2.24 4.00 -15.31
C SER A 240 2.58 4.48 -16.73
N ASN A 241 1.92 3.89 -17.73
CA ASN A 241 2.02 4.36 -19.12
C ASN A 241 1.45 5.78 -19.35
N MET A 242 0.92 6.43 -18.30
CA MET A 242 0.52 7.84 -18.36
C MET A 242 1.74 8.76 -18.45
N TYR A 243 2.84 8.40 -17.76
CA TYR A 243 4.09 9.16 -17.72
C TYR A 243 5.33 8.27 -17.92
N PRO A 244 5.49 7.62 -19.09
CA PRO A 244 6.48 6.54 -19.31
C PRO A 244 7.95 7.01 -19.29
N HIS A 245 8.20 8.30 -19.09
CA HIS A 245 9.56 8.86 -19.11
C HIS A 245 10.19 8.99 -17.72
N TYR A 246 9.44 8.72 -16.65
CA TYR A 246 9.99 8.71 -15.31
C TYR A 246 10.68 7.38 -14.99
N ASP A 247 11.58 7.40 -14.01
CA ASP A 247 12.26 6.20 -13.54
C ASP A 247 11.26 5.24 -12.89
N LYS A 248 11.43 3.96 -13.18
CA LYS A 248 10.56 2.89 -12.66
C LYS A 248 10.87 2.62 -11.21
N GLN A 249 9.86 2.68 -10.36
CA GLN A 249 9.94 2.47 -8.93
C GLN A 249 8.82 1.54 -8.43
N LEU A 250 9.11 0.73 -7.43
CA LEU A 250 8.10 -0.03 -6.69
C LEU A 250 7.79 0.76 -5.42
N LEU A 251 6.63 1.41 -5.39
CA LEU A 251 6.21 2.32 -4.31
C LEU A 251 4.94 1.84 -3.60
N ASP A 252 4.11 1.06 -4.29
CA ASP A 252 2.80 0.61 -3.80
C ASP A 252 2.88 -0.84 -3.33
N TYR A 253 2.38 -1.08 -2.12
CA TYR A 253 2.51 -2.38 -1.45
C TYR A 253 1.20 -2.84 -0.85
N ILE A 254 1.03 -4.16 -0.79
CA ILE A 254 0.04 -4.84 0.04
C ILE A 254 0.81 -5.63 1.09
N THR A 255 0.42 -5.49 2.35
CA THR A 255 1.01 -6.21 3.48
C THR A 255 -0.07 -6.84 4.33
N TYR A 256 0.28 -7.80 5.18
CA TYR A 256 -0.65 -8.51 6.04
C TYR A 256 0.00 -9.01 7.32
N TYR A 257 -0.81 -9.26 8.35
CA TYR A 257 -0.37 -9.84 9.63
C TYR A 257 -1.56 -10.52 10.35
N PRO A 258 -1.32 -11.61 11.08
CA PRO A 258 -0.06 -12.34 11.21
C PRO A 258 0.26 -13.15 9.95
N ARG A 259 1.54 -13.42 9.73
CA ARG A 259 2.04 -14.10 8.53
C ARG A 259 1.37 -15.46 8.32
N ASP A 260 1.22 -16.23 9.37
CA ASP A 260 0.73 -17.61 9.29
C ASP A 260 -0.80 -17.71 9.14
N TYR A 261 -1.51 -16.58 9.25
CA TYR A 261 -2.96 -16.51 9.04
C TYR A 261 -3.32 -16.40 7.56
N PHE A 262 -2.41 -15.93 6.73
CA PHE A 262 -2.65 -15.70 5.32
C PHE A 262 -1.78 -16.58 4.44
N VAL A 263 -2.40 -17.16 3.41
CA VAL A 263 -1.68 -17.82 2.32
C VAL A 263 -1.89 -17.01 1.05
N GLU A 264 -0.82 -16.47 0.52
CA GLU A 264 -0.84 -15.69 -0.69
C GLU A 264 -1.05 -16.60 -1.91
N ARG A 265 -2.11 -16.36 -2.67
CA ARG A 265 -2.53 -17.15 -3.84
C ARG A 265 -2.27 -16.44 -5.17
N GLY A 266 -2.22 -15.13 -5.16
CA GLY A 266 -1.95 -14.33 -6.34
C GLY A 266 -1.40 -12.96 -5.98
N TYR A 267 -0.58 -12.42 -6.88
CA TYR A 267 -0.09 -11.04 -6.84
C TYR A 267 0.12 -10.54 -8.26
N ASN A 268 -0.40 -9.36 -8.57
CA ASN A 268 -0.30 -8.79 -9.90
C ASN A 268 -0.19 -7.26 -9.83
N VAL A 269 0.68 -6.69 -10.66
CA VAL A 269 0.72 -5.26 -10.95
C VAL A 269 0.09 -5.04 -12.31
N LEU A 270 -0.95 -4.19 -12.39
CA LEU A 270 -1.73 -4.01 -13.61
C LEU A 270 -1.04 -3.03 -14.57
N HIS A 271 0.04 -3.48 -15.22
CA HIS A 271 0.89 -2.66 -16.08
C HIS A 271 0.19 -2.06 -17.32
N THR A 272 -0.98 -2.56 -17.69
CA THR A 272 -1.75 -2.05 -18.84
C THR A 272 -2.66 -0.87 -18.48
N VAL A 273 -2.87 -0.61 -17.19
CA VAL A 273 -3.72 0.48 -16.70
C VAL A 273 -3.09 1.83 -16.99
N LYS A 274 -3.92 2.79 -17.41
CA LYS A 274 -3.54 4.17 -17.74
C LYS A 274 -4.44 5.20 -17.07
N ALA A 275 -5.24 4.79 -16.09
CA ALA A 275 -6.20 5.66 -15.42
C ALA A 275 -5.60 6.43 -14.22
N SER A 276 -4.32 6.24 -13.92
CA SER A 276 -3.53 6.98 -12.93
C SER A 276 -2.06 6.98 -13.36
N ASP A 277 -1.21 7.78 -12.74
CA ASP A 277 0.24 7.72 -12.88
C ASP A 277 0.87 6.53 -12.11
N HIS A 278 0.15 5.95 -11.16
CA HIS A 278 0.47 4.67 -10.55
C HIS A 278 -0.29 3.51 -11.21
N MET A 279 0.25 2.32 -11.05
CA MET A 279 -0.38 1.06 -11.46
C MET A 279 -0.99 0.37 -10.25
N PRO A 280 -2.25 -0.11 -10.34
CA PRO A 280 -2.86 -0.86 -9.26
C PRO A 280 -2.10 -2.14 -8.98
N VAL A 281 -2.01 -2.51 -7.70
CA VAL A 281 -1.52 -3.80 -7.24
C VAL A 281 -2.68 -4.60 -6.70
N VAL A 282 -2.78 -5.86 -7.11
CA VAL A 282 -3.82 -6.79 -6.66
C VAL A 282 -3.18 -8.00 -6.02
N ALA A 283 -3.65 -8.39 -4.83
CA ALA A 283 -3.26 -9.63 -4.18
C ALA A 283 -4.49 -10.47 -3.84
N VAL A 284 -4.35 -11.78 -3.97
CA VAL A 284 -5.33 -12.77 -3.52
C VAL A 284 -4.76 -13.48 -2.30
N LEU A 285 -5.45 -13.39 -1.18
CA LEU A 285 -5.04 -13.93 0.10
C LEU A 285 -6.09 -14.92 0.60
N ASN A 286 -5.70 -16.16 0.89
CA ASN A 286 -6.53 -17.08 1.64
C ASN A 286 -6.33 -16.83 3.13
N MET A 287 -7.43 -16.76 3.86
CA MET A 287 -7.44 -16.73 5.32
C MET A 287 -7.48 -18.16 5.84
N ASP A 288 -6.31 -18.79 5.94
CA ASP A 288 -6.18 -20.14 6.49
C ASP A 288 -6.04 -20.11 8.02
N TYR A 289 -6.47 -21.20 8.68
CA TYR A 289 -6.37 -21.39 10.14
C TYR A 289 -5.22 -22.32 10.48
#